data_9e34fb0408e244b2c2f361b57e4bc067
#
_entry.id   9e34fb0408e244b2c2f361b57e4bc067
#
_cell.length_a   1.000
_cell.length_b   1.000
_cell.length_c   1.000
_cell.angle_alpha   90.00
_cell.angle_beta   90.00
_cell.angle_gamma   90.00
#
_symmetry.space_group_name_H-M   'P 1'
#
loop_
_entity.id
_entity.type
_entity.pdbx_description
1 polymer ?
#
loop_
_entity_poly.entity_id
_entity_poly.type
_entity_poly.pdbx_seq_one_letter_code
_entity_poly.pdbx_strand_id
1 'polypeptide(L)'
;LMRIPDAETADALIRDKLSEAEWDEHLGKSESIFVNASTWGLMLTGKVIGVGNKTKTPANLLSRLIKRAGEPVIRSAMHQAMRIMGKQFVLGRTIDEAIKNSKSYRAKGYTYSFDMLGEAAFTDADAKTYFESYLQAIRALAKSATSTDTWRADRPQPSISIKLSALFPRYEEAQQRAVMDELYQRVLAIIKEARQLNVAITIDAEEADRLELSLRLFTKLFQHPDVQGWGLFGLVVQAYSKRALPVLGYLTSLAREQGDEIPIRLVKGAYWDTEIKHAQQLGLADYPVFTRKENTDVSYMACARYLLSSATNGCIYPQFASHNAHTVAAVSEMAAMNPNRAFEFQRLHGMGDALYDTLINDSHCNVRIYAPVGAHKDLLPYLVRRLLENGANSSFVHRLVDAKTPVSDLIISPIAQAQSYGIYRNTKIPRAGELFTTTDKGQRKNSQGYNLAVEAEREPLLASINHFLQAHWSFVPVIGGKKMLADQCPDPETPSLEYQLIHSPYDHNKPVGDLLWATAEQAKQALTIADDAWFSWNQTSVIERAACLDRTADLLEQHTAELIALCTREAGKTLQDGIDEI
;
A
#
# COMPACT_ATOMS: atom_id res chain seq x y z
N LEU A 1 3.52 16.88 12.81
CA LEU A 1 4.18 18.20 12.94
C LEU A 1 4.24 18.98 11.63
N MET A 2 4.61 18.38 10.50
CA MET A 2 4.71 19.07 9.20
C MET A 2 3.39 19.61 8.65
N ARG A 3 2.26 19.03 9.01
CA ARG A 3 0.91 19.42 8.58
C ARG A 3 0.18 20.31 9.58
N ILE A 4 0.75 20.53 10.78
CA ILE A 4 0.15 21.36 11.80
C ILE A 4 0.42 22.83 11.45
N PRO A 5 -0.64 23.66 11.30
CA PRO A 5 -0.49 25.03 10.80
C PRO A 5 0.07 25.99 11.83
N ASP A 6 -0.09 25.71 13.13
CA ASP A 6 0.28 26.60 14.21
C ASP A 6 1.27 25.98 15.20
N ALA A 7 1.99 26.85 15.89
CA ALA A 7 3.04 26.46 16.81
C ALA A 7 2.50 25.87 18.12
N GLU A 8 1.35 26.32 18.58
CA GLU A 8 0.75 25.91 19.85
C GLU A 8 0.27 24.44 19.79
N THR A 9 -0.44 24.08 18.73
CA THR A 9 -0.87 22.71 18.47
C THR A 9 0.34 21.79 18.25
N ALA A 10 1.39 22.26 17.57
CA ALA A 10 2.62 21.50 17.40
C ALA A 10 3.34 21.24 18.73
N ASP A 11 3.41 22.22 19.61
CA ASP A 11 4.03 22.08 20.93
C ASP A 11 3.19 21.17 21.84
N ALA A 12 1.86 21.26 21.79
CA ALA A 12 0.96 20.37 22.50
C ALA A 12 1.14 18.89 22.07
N LEU A 13 1.24 18.63 20.76
CA LEU A 13 1.50 17.28 20.23
C LEU A 13 2.89 16.77 20.63
N ILE A 14 3.91 17.61 20.61
CA ILE A 14 5.26 17.25 21.07
C ILE A 14 5.22 16.83 22.53
N ARG A 15 4.54 17.60 23.38
CA ARG A 15 4.38 17.32 24.80
C ARG A 15 3.68 15.99 25.04
N ASP A 16 2.56 15.78 24.37
CA ASP A 16 1.75 14.55 24.43
C ASP A 16 2.59 13.32 24.09
N LYS A 17 3.22 13.30 22.92
CA LYS A 17 4.00 12.16 22.44
C LYS A 17 5.31 11.94 23.21
N LEU A 18 5.88 12.96 23.81
CA LEU A 18 7.09 12.80 24.62
C LEU A 18 6.78 12.37 26.06
N SER A 19 5.57 12.67 26.59
CA SER A 19 5.16 12.25 27.92
C SER A 19 4.74 10.79 27.97
N GLU A 20 4.21 10.22 26.89
CA GLU A 20 3.71 8.84 26.80
C GLU A 20 4.78 7.80 26.44
N ALA A 21 5.92 8.22 25.90
CA ALA A 21 6.91 7.29 25.38
C ALA A 21 8.01 6.98 26.41
N GLU A 22 8.20 5.71 26.73
CA GLU A 22 9.35 5.18 27.47
C GLU A 22 10.62 5.23 26.59
N TRP A 23 11.07 6.45 26.29
CA TRP A 23 12.23 6.69 25.44
C TRP A 23 13.54 6.12 25.99
N ASP A 24 13.58 5.86 27.30
CA ASP A 24 14.76 5.34 27.99
C ASP A 24 15.11 3.89 27.58
N GLU A 25 14.14 3.10 27.14
CA GLU A 25 14.39 1.75 26.65
C GLU A 25 14.95 1.67 25.23
N HIS A 26 14.70 2.67 24.40
CA HIS A 26 15.05 2.66 22.96
C HIS A 26 16.27 3.50 22.60
N LEU A 27 16.65 4.48 23.41
CA LEU A 27 17.68 5.48 23.11
C LEU A 27 19.13 5.00 23.22
N GLY A 28 19.40 3.80 23.54
CA GLY A 28 20.75 3.24 23.61
C GLY A 28 21.01 2.03 22.74
N LYS A 29 19.99 1.54 22.06
CA LYS A 29 20.04 0.28 21.29
C LYS A 29 19.94 0.46 19.77
N SER A 30 19.71 1.68 19.29
CA SER A 30 19.58 1.98 17.85
C SER A 30 20.90 2.55 17.32
N GLU A 31 21.65 1.76 16.58
CA GLU A 31 22.74 2.21 15.70
C GLU A 31 22.19 2.92 14.45
N SER A 32 20.92 3.27 14.44
CA SER A 32 20.23 3.90 13.32
C SER A 32 20.79 5.29 13.03
N ILE A 33 21.17 5.51 11.79
CA ILE A 33 21.48 6.83 11.19
C ILE A 33 20.41 7.87 11.53
N PHE A 34 19.19 7.43 11.85
CA PHE A 34 18.03 8.25 12.17
C PHE A 34 18.04 8.84 13.58
N VAL A 35 18.41 8.05 14.56
CA VAL A 35 18.64 8.55 15.92
C VAL A 35 19.85 9.48 15.88
N ASN A 36 20.86 9.16 15.08
CA ASN A 36 21.99 10.02 14.84
C ASN A 36 21.60 11.32 14.11
N ALA A 37 20.72 11.30 13.10
CA ALA A 37 20.29 12.52 12.39
C ALA A 37 19.44 13.44 13.26
N SER A 38 18.56 12.92 14.11
CA SER A 38 17.82 13.73 15.08
C SER A 38 18.74 14.26 16.20
N THR A 39 19.72 13.48 16.63
CA THR A 39 20.78 13.90 17.56
C THR A 39 21.70 14.94 16.92
N TRP A 40 22.05 14.77 15.64
CA TRP A 40 22.79 15.74 14.84
C TRP A 40 21.99 17.02 14.60
N GLY A 41 20.69 16.93 14.34
CA GLY A 41 19.80 18.10 14.23
C GLY A 41 19.76 18.91 15.52
N LEU A 42 19.73 18.26 16.66
CA LEU A 42 19.82 18.91 17.98
C LEU A 42 21.21 19.53 18.24
N MET A 43 22.29 18.87 17.80
CA MET A 43 23.67 19.41 17.91
C MET A 43 23.90 20.61 17.00
N LEU A 44 23.33 20.61 15.78
CA LEU A 44 23.48 21.71 14.81
C LEU A 44 22.74 23.00 15.21
N THR A 45 21.83 22.97 16.17
CA THR A 45 21.16 24.17 16.69
C THR A 45 22.09 25.06 17.56
N GLY A 46 23.37 24.70 17.71
CA GLY A 46 24.39 25.53 18.34
C GLY A 46 24.30 25.72 19.86
N LYS A 47 23.27 25.15 20.51
CA LYS A 47 23.09 25.28 21.98
C LYS A 47 23.69 24.12 22.79
N VAL A 48 24.30 23.13 22.15
CA VAL A 48 24.91 21.95 22.80
C VAL A 48 26.44 22.00 22.80
N ILE A 49 27.06 22.99 22.18
CA ILE A 49 28.53 23.17 22.17
C ILE A 49 28.98 23.79 23.50
N GLY A 50 29.01 22.99 24.55
CA GLY A 50 29.46 23.51 25.85
C GLY A 50 29.59 22.48 26.97
N VAL A 51 29.52 21.18 26.69
CA VAL A 51 29.72 20.17 27.73
C VAL A 51 30.74 19.13 27.28
N GLY A 52 32.01 19.47 27.48
CA GLY A 52 33.05 18.45 27.55
C GLY A 52 32.88 17.64 28.83
N ASN A 53 32.47 16.39 28.71
CA ASN A 53 32.94 15.31 29.57
C ASN A 53 32.54 13.94 28.98
N LYS A 54 33.52 13.10 28.83
CA LYS A 54 33.49 11.71 28.40
C LYS A 54 32.78 10.87 29.46
N THR A 55 31.54 10.46 29.29
CA THR A 55 30.87 9.32 29.97
C THR A 55 29.36 9.54 30.21
N LYS A 56 28.58 9.99 29.22
CA LYS A 56 27.11 10.00 29.38
C LYS A 56 26.44 9.51 28.11
N THR A 57 25.61 8.48 28.27
CA THR A 57 24.81 7.88 27.18
C THR A 57 23.92 8.93 26.50
N PRO A 58 23.69 8.87 25.18
CA PRO A 58 22.84 9.80 24.43
C PRO A 58 21.43 9.99 24.99
N ALA A 59 20.86 8.95 25.60
CA ALA A 59 19.54 8.94 26.23
C ALA A 59 19.41 9.98 27.37
N ASN A 60 20.41 10.05 28.23
CA ASN A 60 20.42 10.99 29.36
C ASN A 60 20.62 12.45 28.92
N LEU A 61 21.16 12.67 27.71
CA LEU A 61 21.32 14.00 27.12
C LEU A 61 20.01 14.52 26.55
N LEU A 62 19.25 13.68 25.86
CA LEU A 62 17.98 14.06 25.25
C LEU A 62 16.90 14.35 26.31
N SER A 63 16.75 13.51 27.32
CA SER A 63 15.79 13.74 28.41
C SER A 63 16.11 14.99 29.23
N ARG A 64 17.40 15.35 29.40
CA ARG A 64 17.82 16.61 30.03
C ARG A 64 17.60 17.84 29.15
N LEU A 65 17.78 17.72 27.83
CA LEU A 65 17.50 18.78 26.87
C LEU A 65 16.00 19.08 26.78
N ILE A 66 15.17 18.04 26.75
CA ILE A 66 13.70 18.16 26.78
C ILE A 66 13.25 18.91 28.04
N LYS A 67 13.76 18.54 29.20
CA LYS A 67 13.43 19.17 30.49
C LYS A 67 13.96 20.61 30.64
N ARG A 68 15.04 21.00 29.92
CA ARG A 68 15.68 22.32 30.03
C ARG A 68 15.33 23.28 28.90
N ALA A 69 15.09 22.81 27.69
CA ALA A 69 14.98 23.65 26.49
C ALA A 69 13.53 23.98 26.10
N GLY A 70 12.56 23.23 26.57
CA GLY A 70 11.14 23.41 26.24
C GLY A 70 10.76 23.00 24.82
N GLU A 71 9.46 22.89 24.57
CA GLU A 71 8.86 22.45 23.30
C GLU A 71 9.30 23.25 22.07
N PRO A 72 9.44 24.59 22.12
CA PRO A 72 9.85 25.37 20.95
C PRO A 72 11.24 25.02 20.39
N VAL A 73 12.17 24.59 21.25
CA VAL A 73 13.51 24.18 20.82
C VAL A 73 13.46 22.82 20.14
N ILE A 74 12.67 21.89 20.68
CA ILE A 74 12.44 20.57 20.08
C ILE A 74 11.78 20.74 18.71
N ARG A 75 10.73 21.55 18.61
CA ARG A 75 10.08 21.87 17.34
C ARG A 75 11.05 22.42 16.32
N SER A 76 11.89 23.41 16.70
CA SER A 76 12.90 23.97 15.80
C SER A 76 13.92 22.93 15.34
N ALA A 77 14.40 22.06 16.24
CA ALA A 77 15.32 20.99 15.91
C ALA A 77 14.70 19.95 14.97
N MET A 78 13.45 19.56 15.19
CA MET A 78 12.71 18.65 14.30
C MET A 78 12.49 19.28 12.91
N HIS A 79 12.12 20.54 12.83
CA HIS A 79 12.02 21.23 11.55
C HIS A 79 13.36 21.29 10.80
N GLN A 80 14.46 21.50 11.52
CA GLN A 80 15.79 21.50 10.91
C GLN A 80 16.20 20.10 10.43
N ALA A 81 15.97 19.06 11.21
CA ALA A 81 16.23 17.69 10.81
C ALA A 81 15.41 17.30 9.56
N MET A 82 14.12 17.63 9.53
CA MET A 82 13.25 17.39 8.38
C MET A 82 13.70 18.18 7.14
N ARG A 83 14.22 19.40 7.32
CA ARG A 83 14.78 20.20 6.22
C ARG A 83 16.04 19.56 5.65
N ILE A 84 16.91 19.01 6.49
CA ILE A 84 18.13 18.31 6.06
C ILE A 84 17.76 17.06 5.27
N MET A 85 16.83 16.23 5.80
CA MET A 85 16.35 15.03 5.11
C MET A 85 15.61 15.37 3.81
N GLY A 86 14.77 16.40 3.83
CA GLY A 86 14.09 16.87 2.64
C GLY A 86 15.08 17.25 1.54
N LYS A 87 16.15 17.97 1.87
CA LYS A 87 17.21 18.32 0.90
C LYS A 87 17.98 17.10 0.37
N GLN A 88 18.11 16.04 1.16
CA GLN A 88 18.79 14.83 0.72
C GLN A 88 17.97 14.02 -0.30
N PHE A 89 16.65 13.92 -0.09
CA PHE A 89 15.79 13.04 -0.87
C PHE A 89 14.91 13.75 -1.90
N VAL A 90 14.84 15.08 -1.88
CA VAL A 90 14.03 15.89 -2.80
C VAL A 90 14.92 16.74 -3.67
N LEU A 91 14.75 16.61 -4.97
CA LEU A 91 15.60 17.31 -5.93
C LEU A 91 15.30 18.80 -6.02
N GLY A 92 14.06 19.22 -5.77
CA GLY A 92 13.64 20.61 -5.77
C GLY A 92 12.22 20.80 -5.24
N ARG A 93 11.87 22.01 -4.82
CA ARG A 93 10.50 22.34 -4.37
C ARG A 93 9.55 22.56 -5.54
N THR A 94 10.10 22.98 -6.66
CA THR A 94 9.39 23.19 -7.93
C THR A 94 10.09 22.42 -9.03
N ILE A 95 9.38 22.16 -10.12
CA ILE A 95 9.96 21.47 -11.27
C ILE A 95 11.14 22.24 -11.87
N ASP A 96 11.10 23.57 -11.90
CA ASP A 96 12.19 24.41 -12.42
C ASP A 96 13.45 24.31 -11.55
N GLU A 97 13.28 24.30 -10.22
CA GLU A 97 14.39 24.08 -9.27
C GLU A 97 14.98 22.67 -9.46
N ALA A 98 14.13 21.65 -9.59
CA ALA A 98 14.56 20.28 -9.82
C ALA A 98 15.32 20.11 -11.15
N ILE A 99 14.84 20.72 -12.22
CA ILE A 99 15.54 20.75 -13.52
C ILE A 99 16.91 21.42 -13.38
N LYS A 100 16.99 22.54 -12.67
CA LYS A 100 18.25 23.23 -12.42
C LYS A 100 19.23 22.36 -11.64
N ASN A 101 18.75 21.71 -10.55
CA ASN A 101 19.57 20.88 -9.69
C ASN A 101 19.99 19.55 -10.36
N SER A 102 19.25 19.08 -11.36
CA SER A 102 19.58 17.85 -12.10
C SER A 102 20.79 18.02 -13.04
N LYS A 103 21.21 19.24 -13.38
CA LYS A 103 22.23 19.49 -14.40
C LYS A 103 23.57 18.78 -14.15
N SER A 104 24.03 18.75 -12.91
CA SER A 104 25.33 18.11 -12.56
C SER A 104 25.34 16.61 -12.82
N TYR A 105 24.24 15.91 -12.49
CA TYR A 105 24.13 14.47 -12.77
C TYR A 105 23.85 14.19 -14.24
N ARG A 106 23.09 15.03 -14.93
CA ARG A 106 22.92 14.92 -16.40
C ARG A 106 24.27 15.04 -17.13
N ALA A 107 25.13 15.94 -16.69
CA ALA A 107 26.48 16.06 -17.25
C ALA A 107 27.31 14.78 -17.08
N LYS A 108 27.07 13.98 -16.02
CA LYS A 108 27.65 12.66 -15.82
C LYS A 108 27.00 11.55 -16.67
N GLY A 109 25.90 11.83 -17.38
CA GLY A 109 25.18 10.85 -18.22
C GLY A 109 23.92 10.25 -17.59
N TYR A 110 23.48 10.71 -16.42
CA TYR A 110 22.19 10.29 -15.85
C TYR A 110 21.01 10.91 -16.58
N THR A 111 19.90 10.19 -16.62
CA THR A 111 18.59 10.68 -16.99
C THR A 111 17.69 10.79 -15.74
N TYR A 112 16.47 11.31 -15.89
CA TYR A 112 15.59 11.55 -14.75
C TYR A 112 14.16 11.08 -15.03
N SER A 113 13.52 10.53 -13.99
CA SER A 113 12.06 10.43 -13.87
C SER A 113 11.64 11.33 -12.71
N PHE A 114 10.91 12.39 -13.01
CA PHE A 114 10.47 13.35 -11.99
C PHE A 114 9.15 12.86 -11.38
N ASP A 115 9.05 12.89 -10.06
CA ASP A 115 7.85 12.56 -9.30
C ASP A 115 7.33 13.82 -8.62
N MET A 116 6.24 14.38 -9.14
CA MET A 116 5.57 15.50 -8.46
C MET A 116 4.92 14.95 -7.20
N LEU A 117 5.46 15.33 -6.03
CA LEU A 117 4.95 14.85 -4.76
C LEU A 117 3.48 15.18 -4.59
N GLY A 118 2.71 14.18 -4.24
CA GLY A 118 1.29 14.16 -4.06
C GLY A 118 0.75 12.76 -4.32
N GLU A 119 -0.04 12.25 -3.39
CA GLU A 119 -0.71 10.96 -3.49
C GLU A 119 -1.98 11.01 -2.65
N ALA A 120 -2.93 10.11 -2.90
CA ALA A 120 -4.18 10.01 -2.14
C ALA A 120 -4.90 11.37 -2.01
N ALA A 121 -5.37 11.92 -3.13
CA ALA A 121 -6.22 13.11 -3.11
C ALA A 121 -7.46 12.84 -2.25
N PHE A 122 -7.77 13.74 -1.32
CA PHE A 122 -8.95 13.61 -0.47
C PHE A 122 -10.19 14.20 -1.13
N THR A 123 -10.00 15.20 -1.97
CA THR A 123 -11.08 15.93 -2.65
C THR A 123 -10.81 16.03 -4.14
N ASP A 124 -11.83 16.35 -4.92
CA ASP A 124 -11.67 16.66 -6.35
C ASP A 124 -10.82 17.92 -6.59
N ALA A 125 -10.86 18.87 -5.68
CA ALA A 125 -9.99 20.06 -5.72
C ALA A 125 -8.51 19.70 -5.57
N ASP A 126 -8.17 18.74 -4.68
CA ASP A 126 -6.81 18.21 -4.58
C ASP A 126 -6.39 17.52 -5.87
N ALA A 127 -7.25 16.64 -6.39
CA ALA A 127 -6.99 15.91 -7.63
C ALA A 127 -6.75 16.86 -8.82
N LYS A 128 -7.52 17.94 -8.92
CA LYS A 128 -7.32 18.97 -9.92
C LYS A 128 -5.99 19.70 -9.75
N THR A 129 -5.62 20.02 -8.53
CA THR A 129 -4.32 20.65 -8.21
C THR A 129 -3.14 19.76 -8.64
N TYR A 130 -3.20 18.47 -8.35
CA TYR A 130 -2.18 17.51 -8.80
C TYR A 130 -2.18 17.33 -10.32
N PHE A 131 -3.33 17.29 -10.95
CA PHE A 131 -3.45 17.24 -12.41
C PHE A 131 -2.75 18.43 -13.08
N GLU A 132 -3.01 19.63 -12.63
CA GLU A 132 -2.37 20.86 -13.14
C GLU A 132 -0.86 20.85 -12.89
N SER A 133 -0.42 20.35 -11.73
CA SER A 133 1.00 20.18 -11.39
C SER A 133 1.71 19.23 -12.35
N TYR A 134 1.09 18.11 -12.73
CA TYR A 134 1.65 17.18 -13.72
C TYR A 134 1.77 17.84 -15.10
N LEU A 135 0.74 18.55 -15.58
CA LEU A 135 0.80 19.25 -16.86
C LEU A 135 1.88 20.34 -16.89
N GLN A 136 1.98 21.11 -15.80
CA GLN A 136 3.04 22.12 -15.67
C GLN A 136 4.43 21.49 -15.70
N ALA A 137 4.61 20.35 -15.01
CA ALA A 137 5.88 19.63 -15.00
C ALA A 137 6.26 19.11 -16.40
N ILE A 138 5.32 18.52 -17.13
CA ILE A 138 5.52 18.03 -18.51
C ILE A 138 5.98 19.17 -19.43
N ARG A 139 5.31 20.34 -19.38
CA ARG A 139 5.67 21.52 -20.16
C ARG A 139 7.07 22.05 -19.82
N ALA A 140 7.42 22.08 -18.54
CA ALA A 140 8.74 22.51 -18.10
C ALA A 140 9.85 21.54 -18.54
N LEU A 141 9.60 20.23 -18.47
CA LEU A 141 10.52 19.20 -18.93
C LEU A 141 10.76 19.30 -20.45
N ALA A 142 9.71 19.43 -21.24
CA ALA A 142 9.81 19.61 -22.69
C ALA A 142 10.64 20.84 -23.05
N LYS A 143 10.36 21.98 -22.40
CA LYS A 143 11.12 23.23 -22.61
C LYS A 143 12.60 23.06 -22.23
N SER A 144 12.88 22.32 -21.17
CA SER A 144 14.26 22.03 -20.74
C SER A 144 15.00 21.15 -21.73
N ALA A 145 14.31 20.21 -22.38
CA ALA A 145 14.91 19.30 -23.35
C ALA A 145 15.32 19.99 -24.65
N THR A 146 14.67 21.09 -25.01
CA THR A 146 14.98 21.86 -26.24
C THR A 146 16.05 22.94 -26.04
N SER A 147 16.36 23.30 -24.81
CA SER A 147 17.14 24.52 -24.50
C SER A 147 18.63 24.33 -24.35
N THR A 148 19.24 23.26 -24.77
CA THR A 148 20.68 23.01 -24.80
C THR A 148 21.10 21.67 -24.18
N ASP A 149 22.08 21.05 -24.77
CA ASP A 149 23.12 20.09 -24.25
C ASP A 149 22.80 19.13 -23.11
N THR A 150 21.59 19.14 -22.55
CA THR A 150 21.27 18.39 -21.34
C THR A 150 20.64 17.03 -21.59
N TRP A 151 20.03 16.84 -22.76
CA TRP A 151 19.44 15.57 -23.18
C TRP A 151 20.14 15.07 -24.44
N ARG A 152 20.79 13.96 -24.34
CA ARG A 152 21.54 13.35 -25.47
C ARG A 152 20.61 12.46 -26.26
N ALA A 153 20.75 12.43 -27.58
CA ALA A 153 19.94 11.60 -28.48
C ALA A 153 20.13 10.09 -28.23
N ASP A 154 21.28 9.70 -27.67
CA ASP A 154 21.62 8.32 -27.31
C ASP A 154 21.11 7.90 -25.91
N ARG A 155 20.37 8.76 -25.20
CA ARG A 155 19.85 8.52 -23.86
C ARG A 155 18.33 8.49 -23.85
N PRO A 156 17.72 7.66 -22.95
CA PRO A 156 16.28 7.68 -22.78
C PRO A 156 15.74 9.08 -22.46
N GLN A 157 14.60 9.42 -23.03
CA GLN A 157 13.95 10.72 -22.80
C GLN A 157 13.64 10.98 -21.32
N PRO A 158 13.54 12.25 -20.90
CA PRO A 158 13.07 12.59 -19.56
C PRO A 158 11.68 12.03 -19.36
N SER A 159 11.38 11.61 -18.15
CA SER A 159 10.08 11.05 -17.82
C SER A 159 9.48 11.70 -16.58
N ILE A 160 8.17 11.59 -16.47
CA ILE A 160 7.43 11.92 -15.26
C ILE A 160 6.75 10.66 -14.73
N SER A 161 6.78 10.48 -13.41
CA SER A 161 6.00 9.45 -12.73
C SER A 161 4.71 10.06 -12.21
N ILE A 162 3.59 9.38 -12.43
CA ILE A 162 2.28 9.81 -11.96
C ILE A 162 1.66 8.77 -11.04
N LYS A 163 0.89 9.23 -10.04
CA LYS A 163 0.12 8.37 -9.13
C LYS A 163 -1.37 8.53 -9.43
N LEU A 164 -2.05 7.42 -9.63
CA LEU A 164 -3.47 7.43 -9.94
C LEU A 164 -4.31 7.94 -8.78
N SER A 165 -3.90 7.65 -7.56
CA SER A 165 -4.56 8.16 -6.34
C SER A 165 -4.43 9.67 -6.15
N ALA A 166 -3.44 10.31 -6.77
CA ALA A 166 -3.34 11.77 -6.79
C ALA A 166 -4.36 12.42 -7.74
N LEU A 167 -4.82 11.68 -8.73
CA LEU A 167 -5.69 12.20 -9.78
C LEU A 167 -7.18 11.91 -9.56
N PHE A 168 -7.52 11.09 -8.55
CA PHE A 168 -8.91 10.75 -8.25
C PHE A 168 -9.08 10.38 -6.76
N PRO A 169 -9.98 11.06 -6.00
CA PRO A 169 -10.07 10.88 -4.54
C PRO A 169 -10.60 9.51 -4.11
N ARG A 170 -11.39 8.84 -4.94
CA ARG A 170 -11.95 7.51 -4.70
C ARG A 170 -11.36 6.48 -5.66
N TYR A 171 -10.00 6.44 -5.75
CA TYR A 171 -9.30 5.45 -6.57
C TYR A 171 -9.29 4.09 -5.86
N GLU A 172 -10.40 3.40 -5.97
CA GLU A 172 -10.68 2.11 -5.34
C GLU A 172 -11.62 1.26 -6.20
N GLU A 173 -11.59 -0.06 -6.05
CA GLU A 173 -12.40 -1.00 -6.85
C GLU A 173 -13.90 -0.74 -6.73
N ALA A 174 -14.39 -0.39 -5.54
CA ALA A 174 -15.79 -0.03 -5.32
C ALA A 174 -16.28 1.14 -6.19
N GLN A 175 -15.37 1.96 -6.71
CA GLN A 175 -15.65 3.08 -7.60
C GLN A 175 -15.18 2.82 -9.04
N GLN A 176 -15.01 1.56 -9.44
CA GLN A 176 -14.50 1.17 -10.75
C GLN A 176 -15.15 1.94 -11.91
N ARG A 177 -16.46 2.13 -11.88
CA ARG A 177 -17.18 2.85 -12.95
C ARG A 177 -16.69 4.28 -13.11
N ALA A 178 -16.61 5.04 -12.03
CA ALA A 178 -16.12 6.42 -12.04
C ALA A 178 -14.62 6.48 -12.40
N VAL A 179 -13.82 5.53 -11.91
CA VAL A 179 -12.40 5.41 -12.28
C VAL A 179 -12.24 5.18 -13.78
N MET A 180 -13.01 4.27 -14.36
CA MET A 180 -12.93 3.93 -15.80
C MET A 180 -13.55 5.00 -16.70
N ASP A 181 -14.19 6.01 -16.15
CA ASP A 181 -14.74 7.18 -16.86
C ASP A 181 -13.92 8.45 -16.56
N GLU A 182 -14.04 8.99 -15.34
CA GLU A 182 -13.45 10.29 -14.99
C GLU A 182 -11.92 10.27 -14.86
N LEU A 183 -11.36 9.31 -14.10
CA LEU A 183 -9.91 9.19 -13.97
C LEU A 183 -9.27 8.83 -15.30
N TYR A 184 -9.92 7.97 -16.10
CA TYR A 184 -9.48 7.66 -17.45
C TYR A 184 -9.28 8.92 -18.29
N GLN A 185 -10.25 9.84 -18.31
CA GLN A 185 -10.16 11.08 -19.08
C GLN A 185 -9.03 11.99 -18.59
N ARG A 186 -8.85 12.09 -17.26
CA ARG A 186 -7.75 12.88 -16.68
C ARG A 186 -6.37 12.33 -17.07
N VAL A 187 -6.19 11.02 -16.94
CA VAL A 187 -4.91 10.39 -17.32
C VAL A 187 -4.68 10.47 -18.83
N LEU A 188 -5.69 10.26 -19.63
CA LEU A 188 -5.60 10.38 -21.09
C LEU A 188 -5.18 11.79 -21.51
N ALA A 189 -5.71 12.83 -20.87
CA ALA A 189 -5.31 14.22 -21.15
C ALA A 189 -3.82 14.46 -20.84
N ILE A 190 -3.32 13.92 -19.71
CA ILE A 190 -1.90 13.98 -19.36
C ILE A 190 -1.04 13.25 -20.42
N ILE A 191 -1.45 12.06 -20.83
CA ILE A 191 -0.73 11.25 -21.83
C ILE A 191 -0.67 11.98 -23.17
N LYS A 192 -1.78 12.56 -23.64
CA LYS A 192 -1.83 13.30 -24.91
C LYS A 192 -0.85 14.47 -24.92
N GLU A 193 -0.82 15.26 -23.85
CA GLU A 193 0.10 16.38 -23.73
C GLU A 193 1.56 15.91 -23.65
N ALA A 194 1.83 14.87 -22.87
CA ALA A 194 3.17 14.31 -22.76
C ALA A 194 3.68 13.74 -24.09
N ARG A 195 2.82 13.07 -24.87
CA ARG A 195 3.15 12.56 -26.19
C ARG A 195 3.48 13.70 -27.17
N GLN A 196 2.67 14.76 -27.19
CA GLN A 196 2.94 15.93 -28.03
C GLN A 196 4.29 16.58 -27.71
N LEU A 197 4.66 16.55 -26.44
CA LEU A 197 5.89 17.17 -25.93
C LEU A 197 7.07 16.19 -25.81
N ASN A 198 6.89 14.93 -26.21
CA ASN A 198 7.88 13.85 -26.14
C ASN A 198 8.48 13.64 -24.72
N VAL A 199 7.64 13.68 -23.70
CA VAL A 199 7.99 13.40 -22.31
C VAL A 199 7.39 12.05 -21.90
N ALA A 200 8.22 11.06 -21.58
CA ALA A 200 7.75 9.73 -21.18
C ALA A 200 6.93 9.76 -19.88
N ILE A 201 5.92 8.89 -19.78
CA ILE A 201 5.10 8.74 -18.58
C ILE A 201 5.25 7.34 -18.01
N THR A 202 5.37 7.26 -16.67
CA THR A 202 5.28 6.00 -15.93
C THR A 202 4.19 6.12 -14.86
N ILE A 203 3.23 5.20 -14.86
CA ILE A 203 2.28 5.05 -13.75
C ILE A 203 2.98 4.31 -12.62
N ASP A 204 3.10 4.96 -11.46
CA ASP A 204 3.64 4.33 -10.25
C ASP A 204 2.66 3.28 -9.70
N ALA A 205 3.20 2.16 -9.20
CA ALA A 205 2.41 1.17 -8.48
C ALA A 205 2.13 1.63 -7.05
N GLU A 206 0.93 1.35 -6.60
CA GLU A 206 0.46 1.65 -5.26
C GLU A 206 0.14 0.34 -4.50
N GLU A 207 -0.81 0.34 -3.56
CA GLU A 207 -1.16 -0.83 -2.76
C GLU A 207 -1.67 -2.00 -3.63
N ALA A 208 -1.54 -3.24 -3.12
CA ALA A 208 -1.90 -4.46 -3.85
C ALA A 208 -3.38 -4.51 -4.30
N ASP A 209 -4.27 -3.89 -3.54
CA ASP A 209 -5.70 -3.81 -3.84
C ASP A 209 -5.99 -2.97 -5.11
N ARG A 210 -5.08 -2.10 -5.48
CA ARG A 210 -5.21 -1.27 -6.68
C ARG A 210 -4.64 -1.90 -7.94
N LEU A 211 -3.99 -3.08 -7.82
CA LEU A 211 -3.29 -3.71 -8.93
C LEU A 211 -4.21 -3.99 -10.12
N GLU A 212 -5.33 -4.68 -9.91
CA GLU A 212 -6.21 -5.07 -11.01
C GLU A 212 -6.90 -3.86 -11.64
N LEU A 213 -7.36 -2.92 -10.82
CA LEU A 213 -7.96 -1.67 -11.29
C LEU A 213 -6.96 -0.84 -12.12
N SER A 214 -5.69 -0.76 -11.67
CA SER A 214 -4.64 -0.06 -12.41
C SER A 214 -4.31 -0.73 -13.73
N LEU A 215 -4.29 -2.07 -13.79
CA LEU A 215 -4.05 -2.81 -15.03
C LEU A 215 -5.21 -2.63 -16.03
N ARG A 216 -6.47 -2.67 -15.58
CA ARG A 216 -7.62 -2.39 -16.44
C ARG A 216 -7.58 -0.97 -17.00
N LEU A 217 -7.28 0.01 -16.16
CA LEU A 217 -7.14 1.41 -16.60
C LEU A 217 -5.96 1.57 -17.57
N PHE A 218 -4.80 0.99 -17.25
CA PHE A 218 -3.62 1.01 -18.11
C PHE A 218 -3.93 0.41 -19.49
N THR A 219 -4.55 -0.76 -19.53
CA THR A 219 -4.92 -1.45 -20.78
C THR A 219 -5.82 -0.57 -21.65
N LYS A 220 -6.87 0.02 -21.06
CA LYS A 220 -7.79 0.91 -21.77
C LYS A 220 -7.07 2.16 -22.33
N LEU A 221 -6.14 2.72 -21.57
CA LEU A 221 -5.32 3.87 -22.00
C LEU A 221 -4.33 3.47 -23.09
N PHE A 222 -3.62 2.35 -22.92
CA PHE A 222 -2.61 1.87 -23.85
C PHE A 222 -3.21 1.54 -25.22
N GLN A 223 -4.44 1.00 -25.23
CA GLN A 223 -5.20 0.70 -26.46
C GLN A 223 -5.87 1.93 -27.09
N HIS A 224 -5.77 3.12 -26.49
CA HIS A 224 -6.37 4.32 -27.09
C HIS A 224 -5.59 4.76 -28.34
N PRO A 225 -6.26 5.16 -29.45
CA PRO A 225 -5.60 5.54 -30.70
C PRO A 225 -4.53 6.63 -30.54
N ASP A 226 -4.77 7.61 -29.64
CA ASP A 226 -3.81 8.67 -29.35
C ASP A 226 -2.62 8.22 -28.48
N VAL A 227 -2.54 6.95 -28.08
CA VAL A 227 -1.45 6.39 -27.28
C VAL A 227 -0.67 5.34 -28.05
N GLN A 228 -1.33 4.60 -28.94
CA GLN A 228 -0.73 3.55 -29.78
C GLN A 228 0.51 4.03 -30.55
N GLY A 229 1.54 3.18 -30.60
CA GLY A 229 2.77 3.43 -31.34
C GLY A 229 3.68 4.50 -30.72
N TRP A 230 3.47 4.85 -29.45
CA TRP A 230 4.32 5.84 -28.79
C TRP A 230 5.55 5.23 -28.07
N GLY A 231 5.41 4.07 -27.46
CA GLY A 231 6.50 3.35 -26.78
C GLY A 231 7.06 4.02 -25.52
N LEU A 232 6.48 5.13 -25.03
CA LEU A 232 6.96 5.89 -23.87
C LEU A 232 5.93 5.99 -22.74
N PHE A 233 4.85 5.21 -22.82
CA PHE A 233 3.85 5.07 -21.77
C PHE A 233 4.03 3.76 -21.04
N GLY A 234 4.45 3.81 -19.79
CA GLY A 234 4.81 2.64 -18.99
C GLY A 234 4.19 2.63 -17.60
N LEU A 235 4.52 1.58 -16.86
CA LEU A 235 4.05 1.39 -15.49
C LEU A 235 5.09 0.67 -14.63
N VAL A 236 4.82 0.63 -13.32
CA VAL A 236 5.67 -0.03 -12.32
C VAL A 236 5.09 -1.40 -11.97
N VAL A 237 5.96 -2.41 -11.86
CA VAL A 237 5.64 -3.74 -11.34
C VAL A 237 6.45 -4.02 -10.09
N GLN A 238 5.77 -4.48 -9.03
CA GLN A 238 6.34 -4.71 -7.71
C GLN A 238 6.64 -6.20 -7.49
N ALA A 239 7.92 -6.57 -7.40
CA ALA A 239 8.36 -7.97 -7.29
C ALA A 239 7.99 -8.63 -5.95
N TYR A 240 7.65 -7.86 -4.90
CA TYR A 240 7.17 -8.43 -3.64
C TYR A 240 5.78 -9.05 -3.77
N SER A 241 5.02 -8.67 -4.80
CA SER A 241 3.72 -9.27 -5.12
C SER A 241 3.89 -10.69 -5.64
N LYS A 242 3.08 -11.62 -5.14
CA LYS A 242 3.03 -13.00 -5.64
C LYS A 242 2.53 -13.07 -7.09
N ARG A 243 1.93 -12.01 -7.61
CA ARG A 243 1.40 -11.86 -8.97
C ARG A 243 2.36 -11.15 -9.94
N ALA A 244 3.58 -10.77 -9.50
CA ALA A 244 4.49 -9.95 -10.32
C ALA A 244 4.82 -10.59 -11.67
N LEU A 245 5.23 -11.87 -11.70
CA LEU A 245 5.59 -12.55 -12.94
C LEU A 245 4.40 -12.76 -13.89
N PRO A 246 3.21 -13.21 -13.44
CA PRO A 246 2.01 -13.22 -14.28
C PRO A 246 1.63 -11.85 -14.87
N VAL A 247 1.76 -10.78 -14.10
CA VAL A 247 1.50 -9.40 -14.58
C VAL A 247 2.47 -9.03 -15.72
N LEU A 248 3.74 -9.38 -15.60
CA LEU A 248 4.71 -9.17 -16.70
C LEU A 248 4.34 -9.95 -17.95
N GLY A 249 3.86 -11.19 -17.80
CA GLY A 249 3.34 -12.01 -18.90
C GLY A 249 2.15 -11.34 -19.59
N TYR A 250 1.18 -10.86 -18.80
CA TYR A 250 0.02 -10.12 -19.30
C TYR A 250 0.42 -8.86 -20.10
N LEU A 251 1.29 -8.02 -19.54
CA LEU A 251 1.76 -6.80 -20.20
C LEU A 251 2.55 -7.08 -21.48
N THR A 252 3.32 -8.18 -21.49
CA THR A 252 4.05 -8.62 -22.70
C THR A 252 3.07 -9.05 -23.80
N SER A 253 1.99 -9.77 -23.46
CA SER A 253 0.94 -10.14 -24.42
C SER A 253 0.22 -8.91 -24.96
N LEU A 254 -0.17 -8.00 -24.07
CA LEU A 254 -0.83 -6.74 -24.45
C LEU A 254 0.03 -5.91 -25.41
N ALA A 255 1.32 -5.75 -25.13
CA ALA A 255 2.26 -5.02 -25.99
C ALA A 255 2.43 -5.70 -27.35
N ARG A 256 2.54 -7.04 -27.35
CA ARG A 256 2.69 -7.85 -28.57
C ARG A 256 1.46 -7.77 -29.47
N GLU A 257 0.27 -7.87 -28.88
CA GLU A 257 -1.00 -7.77 -29.60
C GLU A 257 -1.17 -6.41 -30.27
N GLN A 258 -0.70 -5.33 -29.61
CA GLN A 258 -0.77 -3.98 -30.17
C GLN A 258 0.39 -3.66 -31.11
N GLY A 259 1.48 -4.42 -31.08
CA GLY A 259 2.71 -4.12 -31.84
C GLY A 259 3.44 -2.90 -31.33
N ASP A 260 3.40 -2.63 -30.03
CA ASP A 260 3.98 -1.45 -29.37
C ASP A 260 4.90 -1.89 -28.20
N GLU A 261 5.65 -0.97 -27.63
CA GLU A 261 6.56 -1.25 -26.51
C GLU A 261 6.05 -0.57 -25.22
N ILE A 262 6.11 -1.32 -24.10
CA ILE A 262 5.77 -0.82 -22.77
C ILE A 262 7.04 -0.69 -21.92
N PRO A 263 7.45 0.53 -21.50
CA PRO A 263 8.48 0.69 -20.46
C PRO A 263 7.98 0.15 -19.12
N ILE A 264 8.67 -0.84 -18.55
CA ILE A 264 8.31 -1.43 -17.26
C ILE A 264 9.40 -1.18 -16.24
N ARG A 265 9.05 -0.44 -15.17
CA ARG A 265 9.91 -0.27 -14.00
C ARG A 265 9.68 -1.43 -13.02
N LEU A 266 10.66 -2.32 -12.91
CA LEU A 266 10.65 -3.37 -11.90
C LEU A 266 11.23 -2.83 -10.60
N VAL A 267 10.44 -2.89 -9.53
CA VAL A 267 10.82 -2.51 -8.16
C VAL A 267 10.61 -3.69 -7.21
N LYS A 268 11.15 -3.64 -6.00
CA LYS A 268 10.85 -4.67 -4.98
C LYS A 268 9.45 -4.49 -4.39
N GLY A 269 9.09 -3.29 -3.97
CA GLY A 269 7.81 -2.90 -3.39
C GLY A 269 8.01 -1.98 -2.19
N ALA A 270 7.07 -1.05 -1.97
CA ALA A 270 7.23 0.04 -1.00
C ALA A 270 6.18 0.03 0.13
N TYR A 271 5.22 -0.92 0.13
CA TYR A 271 4.07 -0.91 1.03
C TYR A 271 3.99 -2.17 1.91
N TRP A 272 5.09 -2.91 2.07
CA TRP A 272 5.09 -4.25 2.66
C TRP A 272 4.41 -4.32 4.03
N ASP A 273 4.71 -3.39 4.95
CA ASP A 273 4.13 -3.37 6.29
C ASP A 273 2.60 -3.12 6.24
N THR A 274 2.18 -2.23 5.35
CA THR A 274 0.75 -1.93 5.12
C THR A 274 0.02 -3.14 4.56
N GLU A 275 0.61 -3.84 3.58
CA GLU A 275 0.03 -5.04 2.97
C GLU A 275 -0.15 -6.18 3.98
N ILE A 276 0.85 -6.41 4.83
CA ILE A 276 0.77 -7.43 5.89
C ILE A 276 -0.36 -7.08 6.87
N LYS A 277 -0.35 -5.85 7.38
CA LYS A 277 -1.35 -5.39 8.34
C LYS A 277 -2.76 -5.42 7.74
N HIS A 278 -2.93 -4.94 6.52
CA HIS A 278 -4.22 -4.88 5.84
C HIS A 278 -4.80 -6.28 5.62
N ALA A 279 -3.98 -7.23 5.14
CA ALA A 279 -4.42 -8.62 4.97
C ALA A 279 -4.85 -9.27 6.30
N GLN A 280 -4.16 -8.94 7.42
CA GLN A 280 -4.57 -9.40 8.74
C GLN A 280 -5.87 -8.77 9.21
N GLN A 281 -6.07 -7.47 8.96
CA GLN A 281 -7.30 -6.75 9.32
C GLN A 281 -8.51 -7.25 8.55
N LEU A 282 -8.35 -7.55 7.26
CA LEU A 282 -9.40 -8.11 6.41
C LEU A 282 -9.64 -9.61 6.65
N GLY A 283 -8.86 -10.28 7.50
CA GLY A 283 -9.03 -11.70 7.75
C GLY A 283 -8.69 -12.60 6.54
N LEU A 284 -7.80 -12.15 5.63
CA LEU A 284 -7.52 -12.88 4.40
C LEU A 284 -6.81 -14.22 4.65
N ALA A 285 -7.07 -15.20 3.80
CA ALA A 285 -6.50 -16.54 3.90
C ALA A 285 -4.96 -16.55 3.73
N ASP A 286 -4.40 -15.61 2.96
CA ASP A 286 -2.96 -15.46 2.75
C ASP A 286 -2.61 -14.00 2.39
N TYR A 287 -1.33 -13.69 2.40
CA TYR A 287 -0.82 -12.36 2.06
C TYR A 287 -0.67 -12.19 0.54
N PRO A 288 -0.99 -11.02 -0.03
CA PRO A 288 -0.77 -10.72 -1.45
C PRO A 288 0.72 -10.58 -1.78
N VAL A 289 1.57 -10.39 -0.77
CA VAL A 289 3.02 -10.19 -0.89
C VAL A 289 3.80 -11.31 -0.22
N PHE A 290 5.07 -11.47 -0.61
CA PHE A 290 5.97 -12.40 0.07
C PHE A 290 6.29 -11.93 1.50
N THR A 291 6.24 -12.85 2.45
CA THR A 291 6.49 -12.56 3.87
C THR A 291 7.96 -12.64 4.27
N ARG A 292 8.84 -13.08 3.36
CA ARG A 292 10.31 -13.06 3.52
C ARG A 292 10.93 -12.19 2.45
N LYS A 293 11.93 -11.40 2.84
CA LYS A 293 12.68 -10.53 1.94
C LYS A 293 13.38 -11.34 0.82
N GLU A 294 13.94 -12.47 1.18
CA GLU A 294 14.66 -13.36 0.26
C GLU A 294 13.75 -13.83 -0.88
N ASN A 295 12.49 -14.13 -0.59
CA ASN A 295 11.52 -14.50 -1.62
C ASN A 295 11.21 -13.34 -2.57
N THR A 296 11.18 -12.10 -2.06
CA THR A 296 11.08 -10.90 -2.90
C THR A 296 12.32 -10.75 -3.78
N ASP A 297 13.51 -10.99 -3.25
CA ASP A 297 14.77 -10.93 -4.01
C ASP A 297 14.80 -12.00 -5.11
N VAL A 298 14.36 -13.23 -4.82
CA VAL A 298 14.21 -14.32 -5.81
C VAL A 298 13.19 -13.94 -6.88
N SER A 299 12.02 -13.43 -6.48
CA SER A 299 10.99 -12.97 -7.42
C SER A 299 11.49 -11.85 -8.32
N TYR A 300 12.22 -10.87 -7.77
CA TYR A 300 12.83 -9.80 -8.55
C TYR A 300 13.79 -10.34 -9.61
N MET A 301 14.65 -11.30 -9.25
CA MET A 301 15.58 -11.92 -10.22
C MET A 301 14.84 -12.75 -11.28
N ALA A 302 13.77 -13.46 -10.92
CA ALA A 302 12.94 -14.19 -11.87
C ALA A 302 12.26 -13.24 -12.87
N CYS A 303 11.68 -12.13 -12.37
CA CYS A 303 11.11 -11.07 -13.19
C CYS A 303 12.17 -10.42 -14.09
N ALA A 304 13.34 -10.11 -13.56
CA ALA A 304 14.43 -9.51 -14.34
C ALA A 304 14.89 -10.44 -15.46
N ARG A 305 15.05 -11.74 -15.16
CA ARG A 305 15.40 -12.75 -16.16
C ARG A 305 14.37 -12.85 -17.28
N TYR A 306 13.06 -12.80 -16.92
CA TYR A 306 11.98 -12.78 -17.90
C TYR A 306 12.05 -11.52 -18.77
N LEU A 307 12.21 -10.34 -18.16
CA LEU A 307 12.28 -9.06 -18.86
C LEU A 307 13.50 -8.94 -19.80
N LEU A 308 14.60 -9.62 -19.49
CA LEU A 308 15.80 -9.65 -20.32
C LEU A 308 15.80 -10.79 -21.35
N SER A 309 14.80 -11.68 -21.32
CA SER A 309 14.70 -12.80 -22.26
C SER A 309 14.22 -12.33 -23.65
N SER A 310 14.41 -13.19 -24.65
CA SER A 310 13.90 -12.97 -26.01
C SER A 310 12.38 -12.89 -26.09
N ALA A 311 11.66 -13.43 -25.10
CA ALA A 311 10.19 -13.40 -25.04
C ALA A 311 9.62 -11.99 -24.96
N THR A 312 10.38 -11.02 -24.51
CA THR A 312 9.94 -9.61 -24.32
C THR A 312 10.54 -8.65 -25.34
N ASN A 313 11.34 -9.15 -26.31
CA ASN A 313 11.96 -8.31 -27.34
C ASN A 313 10.89 -7.58 -28.17
N GLY A 314 11.05 -6.26 -28.34
CA GLY A 314 10.13 -5.41 -29.09
C GLY A 314 8.77 -5.19 -28.40
N CYS A 315 8.57 -5.72 -27.21
CA CYS A 315 7.32 -5.56 -26.43
C CYS A 315 7.55 -4.77 -25.15
N ILE A 316 8.71 -4.96 -24.48
CA ILE A 316 8.98 -4.35 -23.19
C ILE A 316 10.32 -3.64 -23.21
N TYR A 317 10.40 -2.43 -22.68
CA TYR A 317 11.64 -1.75 -22.32
C TYR A 317 11.89 -1.91 -20.82
N PRO A 318 12.87 -2.76 -20.40
CA PRO A 318 13.09 -3.02 -18.97
C PRO A 318 13.78 -1.87 -18.25
N GLN A 319 13.29 -1.55 -17.06
CA GLN A 319 13.86 -0.54 -16.17
C GLN A 319 14.02 -1.16 -14.77
N PHE A 320 15.27 -1.38 -14.32
CA PHE A 320 15.57 -2.11 -13.08
C PHE A 320 15.89 -1.15 -11.94
N ALA A 321 14.99 -1.00 -10.98
CA ALA A 321 15.16 -0.14 -9.82
C ALA A 321 15.64 -0.95 -8.60
N SER A 322 16.85 -0.65 -8.11
CA SER A 322 17.42 -1.31 -6.94
C SER A 322 18.57 -0.49 -6.34
N HIS A 323 18.78 -0.59 -5.01
CA HIS A 323 19.98 -0.09 -4.32
C HIS A 323 20.83 -1.25 -3.75
N ASN A 324 20.46 -2.49 -4.07
CA ASN A 324 21.20 -3.67 -3.65
C ASN A 324 22.23 -4.06 -4.71
N ALA A 325 23.52 -3.93 -4.39
CA ALA A 325 24.61 -4.20 -5.31
C ALA A 325 24.59 -5.64 -5.86
N HIS A 326 24.23 -6.64 -5.04
CA HIS A 326 24.07 -8.03 -5.50
C HIS A 326 22.97 -8.14 -6.57
N THR A 327 21.84 -7.47 -6.38
CA THR A 327 20.74 -7.45 -7.38
C THR A 327 21.20 -6.76 -8.67
N VAL A 328 21.92 -5.64 -8.57
CA VAL A 328 22.43 -4.91 -9.73
C VAL A 328 23.44 -5.77 -10.50
N ALA A 329 24.39 -6.40 -9.82
CA ALA A 329 25.36 -7.30 -10.43
C ALA A 329 24.67 -8.48 -11.14
N ALA A 330 23.69 -9.12 -10.47
CA ALA A 330 22.94 -10.23 -11.07
C ALA A 330 22.18 -9.82 -12.33
N VAL A 331 21.56 -8.62 -12.35
CA VAL A 331 20.89 -8.08 -13.55
C VAL A 331 21.91 -7.78 -14.65
N SER A 332 23.07 -7.21 -14.32
CA SER A 332 24.15 -6.95 -15.29
C SER A 332 24.65 -8.23 -15.95
N GLU A 333 24.87 -9.30 -15.17
CA GLU A 333 25.26 -10.61 -15.70
C GLU A 333 24.19 -11.24 -16.60
N MET A 334 22.90 -11.14 -16.20
CA MET A 334 21.78 -11.58 -17.05
C MET A 334 21.71 -10.79 -18.36
N ALA A 335 21.94 -9.47 -18.31
CA ALA A 335 21.95 -8.62 -19.49
C ALA A 335 23.13 -8.94 -20.44
N ALA A 336 24.30 -9.29 -19.90
CA ALA A 336 25.46 -9.70 -20.69
C ALA A 336 25.18 -10.93 -21.54
N MET A 337 24.24 -11.80 -21.15
CA MET A 337 23.80 -12.95 -21.94
C MET A 337 22.97 -12.55 -23.17
N ASN A 338 22.47 -11.33 -23.24
CA ASN A 338 21.74 -10.77 -24.37
C ASN A 338 22.21 -9.33 -24.67
N PRO A 339 23.43 -9.16 -25.22
CA PRO A 339 24.11 -7.86 -25.30
C PRO A 339 23.40 -6.83 -26.18
N ASN A 340 22.47 -7.26 -27.03
CA ASN A 340 21.68 -6.37 -27.88
C ASN A 340 20.38 -5.88 -27.19
N ARG A 341 20.14 -6.31 -25.97
CA ARG A 341 18.93 -5.94 -25.22
C ARG A 341 19.09 -4.56 -24.58
N ALA A 342 18.33 -3.60 -25.06
CA ALA A 342 18.27 -2.29 -24.42
C ALA A 342 17.52 -2.36 -23.08
N PHE A 343 18.08 -1.75 -22.06
CA PHE A 343 17.49 -1.61 -20.72
C PHE A 343 18.12 -0.42 -19.98
N GLU A 344 17.57 -0.06 -18.83
CA GLU A 344 18.18 0.92 -17.94
C GLU A 344 18.10 0.47 -16.48
N PHE A 345 19.04 0.94 -15.67
CA PHE A 345 18.91 0.93 -14.22
C PHE A 345 18.23 2.19 -13.71
N GLN A 346 17.58 2.07 -12.54
CA GLN A 346 17.00 3.20 -11.86
C GLN A 346 17.40 3.24 -10.38
N ARG A 347 17.61 4.46 -9.86
CA ARG A 347 17.89 4.72 -8.46
C ARG A 347 17.09 5.91 -7.94
N LEU A 348 16.95 5.99 -6.64
CA LEU A 348 16.35 7.15 -6.00
C LEU A 348 17.34 8.29 -5.89
N HIS A 349 16.86 9.52 -5.98
CA HIS A 349 17.66 10.71 -5.66
C HIS A 349 18.17 10.64 -4.22
N GLY A 350 19.45 10.95 -4.02
CA GLY A 350 20.12 10.89 -2.72
C GLY A 350 20.54 9.50 -2.24
N MET A 351 20.40 8.46 -3.08
CA MET A 351 20.81 7.10 -2.75
C MET A 351 21.61 6.46 -3.90
N GLY A 352 22.59 5.61 -3.56
CA GLY A 352 23.27 4.73 -4.50
C GLY A 352 24.30 5.40 -5.42
N ASP A 353 24.75 6.62 -5.12
CA ASP A 353 25.69 7.35 -5.98
C ASP A 353 26.95 6.54 -6.29
N ALA A 354 27.64 6.00 -5.27
CA ALA A 354 28.88 5.24 -5.46
C ALA A 354 28.72 4.01 -6.36
N LEU A 355 27.59 3.28 -6.20
CA LEU A 355 27.31 2.09 -7.03
C LEU A 355 27.06 2.48 -8.49
N TYR A 356 26.27 3.50 -8.72
CA TYR A 356 25.82 3.85 -10.06
C TYR A 356 26.79 4.75 -10.83
N ASP A 357 27.60 5.57 -10.14
CA ASP A 357 28.71 6.28 -10.79
C ASP A 357 29.72 5.28 -11.40
N THR A 358 30.02 4.16 -10.72
CA THR A 358 30.84 3.08 -11.25
C THR A 358 30.22 2.46 -12.51
N LEU A 359 28.93 2.12 -12.49
CA LEU A 359 28.24 1.51 -13.63
C LEU A 359 28.21 2.42 -14.87
N ILE A 360 27.98 3.72 -14.69
CA ILE A 360 27.99 4.66 -15.82
C ILE A 360 29.38 4.77 -16.44
N ASN A 361 30.42 4.82 -15.61
CA ASN A 361 31.80 5.01 -16.06
C ASN A 361 32.36 3.74 -16.73
N ASP A 362 32.10 2.58 -16.15
CA ASP A 362 32.76 1.34 -16.54
C ASP A 362 31.99 0.57 -17.62
N SER A 363 30.65 0.62 -17.61
CA SER A 363 29.82 -0.22 -18.49
C SER A 363 28.92 0.55 -19.45
N HIS A 364 28.96 1.88 -19.41
CA HIS A 364 28.11 2.76 -20.22
C HIS A 364 26.61 2.46 -20.12
N CYS A 365 26.19 1.86 -19.02
CA CYS A 365 24.79 1.56 -18.76
C CYS A 365 23.95 2.84 -18.65
N ASN A 366 22.74 2.81 -19.17
CA ASN A 366 21.77 3.87 -18.92
C ASN A 366 21.31 3.81 -17.47
N VAL A 367 21.37 4.94 -16.77
CA VAL A 367 20.89 5.07 -15.38
C VAL A 367 19.96 6.27 -15.27
N ARG A 368 18.77 6.02 -14.74
CA ARG A 368 17.76 7.04 -14.48
C ARG A 368 17.62 7.29 -12.99
N ILE A 369 17.55 8.55 -12.60
CA ILE A 369 17.28 8.98 -11.22
C ILE A 369 15.79 9.25 -11.06
N TYR A 370 15.13 8.53 -10.16
CA TYR A 370 13.78 8.86 -9.70
C TYR A 370 13.90 10.01 -8.71
N ALA A 371 13.32 11.15 -9.05
CA ALA A 371 13.55 12.42 -8.37
C ALA A 371 12.25 13.07 -7.89
N PRO A 372 11.96 13.01 -6.59
CA PRO A 372 10.81 13.71 -6.01
C PRO A 372 10.96 15.23 -6.11
N VAL A 373 9.84 15.88 -6.44
CA VAL A 373 9.71 17.33 -6.58
C VAL A 373 8.49 17.81 -5.81
N GLY A 374 8.66 18.71 -4.87
CA GLY A 374 7.54 19.27 -4.11
C GLY A 374 7.91 19.94 -2.80
N ALA A 375 6.90 20.54 -2.17
CA ALA A 375 7.07 21.25 -0.91
C ALA A 375 7.22 20.29 0.28
N HIS A 376 7.81 20.76 1.35
CA HIS A 376 8.06 19.95 2.57
C HIS A 376 6.79 19.34 3.19
N LYS A 377 5.63 19.97 3.04
CA LYS A 377 4.35 19.49 3.57
C LYS A 377 3.88 18.18 2.93
N ASP A 378 4.29 17.93 1.68
CA ASP A 378 3.88 16.77 0.87
C ASP A 378 4.89 15.61 0.94
N LEU A 379 5.98 15.80 1.70
CA LEU A 379 7.10 14.86 1.80
C LEU A 379 6.84 13.67 2.73
N LEU A 380 5.93 13.79 3.68
CA LEU A 380 5.83 12.84 4.78
C LEU A 380 5.63 11.39 4.33
N PRO A 381 4.68 11.05 3.46
CA PRO A 381 4.50 9.67 3.01
C PRO A 381 5.74 9.12 2.30
N TYR A 382 6.38 9.95 1.47
CA TYR A 382 7.61 9.58 0.77
C TYR A 382 8.76 9.30 1.73
N LEU A 383 9.00 10.20 2.70
CA LEU A 383 10.08 10.05 3.68
C LEU A 383 9.87 8.84 4.59
N VAL A 384 8.65 8.59 5.06
CA VAL A 384 8.35 7.43 5.91
C VAL A 384 8.74 6.13 5.19
N ARG A 385 8.37 5.97 3.92
CA ARG A 385 8.77 4.79 3.14
C ARG A 385 10.30 4.66 3.00
N ARG A 386 11.01 5.80 2.80
CA ARG A 386 12.50 5.79 2.74
C ARG A 386 13.12 5.41 4.08
N LEU A 387 12.51 5.85 5.17
CA LEU A 387 12.97 5.53 6.51
C LEU A 387 12.82 4.06 6.84
N LEU A 388 11.68 3.47 6.52
CA LEU A 388 11.41 2.05 6.69
C LEU A 388 12.36 1.21 5.81
N GLU A 389 12.59 1.64 4.56
CA GLU A 389 13.53 0.96 3.66
C GLU A 389 14.97 0.97 4.17
N ASN A 390 15.46 2.11 4.65
CA ASN A 390 16.84 2.27 5.09
C ASN A 390 17.07 1.83 6.53
N GLY A 391 16.04 1.91 7.39
CA GLY A 391 16.11 1.60 8.81
C GLY A 391 15.91 0.13 9.15
N ALA A 392 15.40 -0.68 8.22
CA ALA A 392 15.20 -2.10 8.48
C ALA A 392 16.55 -2.82 8.60
N ASN A 393 16.76 -3.58 9.68
CA ASN A 393 17.98 -4.36 9.91
C ASN A 393 18.29 -5.35 8.78
N SER A 394 17.28 -5.75 8.01
CA SER A 394 17.41 -6.61 6.81
C SER A 394 17.76 -5.83 5.54
N SER A 395 17.78 -4.49 5.57
CA SER A 395 18.12 -3.66 4.42
C SER A 395 19.58 -3.88 4.01
N PHE A 396 19.82 -4.00 2.70
CA PHE A 396 21.19 -4.09 2.16
C PHE A 396 22.02 -2.85 2.54
N VAL A 397 21.42 -1.68 2.45
CA VAL A 397 22.10 -0.41 2.78
C VAL A 397 22.50 -0.37 4.26
N HIS A 398 21.62 -0.81 5.16
CA HIS A 398 21.93 -0.90 6.60
C HIS A 398 23.08 -1.88 6.85
N ARG A 399 23.02 -3.08 6.26
CA ARG A 399 24.06 -4.12 6.42
C ARG A 399 25.41 -3.73 5.81
N LEU A 400 25.40 -2.93 4.73
CA LEU A 400 26.64 -2.43 4.09
C LEU A 400 27.38 -1.43 4.97
N VAL A 401 26.64 -0.63 5.75
CA VAL A 401 27.22 0.40 6.66
C VAL A 401 27.65 -0.22 8.00
N ASP A 402 27.09 -1.37 8.37
CA ASP A 402 27.48 -2.10 9.58
C ASP A 402 28.87 -2.75 9.40
N ALA A 403 29.88 -2.17 10.03
CA ALA A 403 31.26 -2.68 9.98
C ALA A 403 31.44 -4.10 10.53
N LYS A 404 30.44 -4.64 11.22
CA LYS A 404 30.44 -6.01 11.77
C LYS A 404 29.91 -7.04 10.78
N THR A 405 29.23 -6.63 9.70
CA THR A 405 28.69 -7.53 8.69
C THR A 405 29.77 -7.93 7.69
N PRO A 406 30.21 -9.20 7.61
CA PRO A 406 31.18 -9.65 6.65
C PRO A 406 30.65 -9.50 5.22
N VAL A 407 31.53 -9.22 4.27
CA VAL A 407 31.16 -9.14 2.83
C VAL A 407 30.56 -10.45 2.33
N SER A 408 31.06 -11.61 2.83
CA SER A 408 30.50 -12.94 2.53
C SER A 408 29.00 -13.04 2.77
N ASP A 409 28.49 -12.38 3.81
CA ASP A 409 27.08 -12.42 4.17
C ASP A 409 26.21 -11.52 3.28
N LEU A 410 26.83 -10.50 2.67
CA LEU A 410 26.16 -9.59 1.74
C LEU A 410 25.96 -10.21 0.35
N ILE A 411 26.80 -11.18 -0.01
CA ILE A 411 26.81 -11.83 -1.34
C ILE A 411 26.14 -13.22 -1.35
N ILE A 412 25.54 -13.65 -0.23
CA ILE A 412 24.81 -14.93 -0.19
C ILE A 412 23.66 -14.89 -1.22
N SER A 413 23.58 -15.95 -2.04
CA SER A 413 22.50 -16.09 -3.01
C SER A 413 21.13 -16.10 -2.34
N PRO A 414 20.20 -15.22 -2.72
CA PRO A 414 18.83 -15.23 -2.17
C PRO A 414 18.11 -16.58 -2.39
N ILE A 415 18.43 -17.31 -3.46
CA ILE A 415 17.88 -18.64 -3.74
C ILE A 415 18.35 -19.63 -2.68
N ALA A 416 19.65 -19.69 -2.43
CA ALA A 416 20.21 -20.58 -1.40
C ALA A 416 19.66 -20.24 -0.01
N GLN A 417 19.51 -18.95 0.29
CA GLN A 417 18.97 -18.49 1.56
C GLN A 417 17.48 -18.86 1.70
N ALA A 418 16.67 -18.67 0.66
CA ALA A 418 15.27 -19.06 0.67
C ALA A 418 15.09 -20.58 0.84
N GLN A 419 15.93 -21.39 0.17
CA GLN A 419 15.93 -22.84 0.29
C GLN A 419 16.32 -23.33 1.70
N SER A 420 17.20 -22.62 2.39
CA SER A 420 17.67 -23.00 3.74
C SER A 420 16.57 -22.96 4.81
N TYR A 421 15.48 -22.23 4.58
CA TYR A 421 14.39 -22.10 5.55
C TYR A 421 13.45 -23.33 5.63
N GLY A 422 13.45 -24.21 4.65
CA GLY A 422 12.52 -25.35 4.57
C GLY A 422 11.04 -24.97 4.39
N ILE A 423 10.63 -23.84 4.95
CA ILE A 423 9.29 -23.24 4.79
C ILE A 423 9.45 -21.85 4.19
N TYR A 424 8.88 -21.64 3.01
CA TYR A 424 9.05 -20.38 2.29
C TYR A 424 8.34 -19.18 2.95
N ARG A 425 7.20 -19.39 3.64
CA ARG A 425 6.57 -18.30 4.41
C ARG A 425 7.36 -17.98 5.69
N ASN A 426 7.27 -16.76 6.15
CA ASN A 426 7.80 -16.38 7.47
C ASN A 426 6.84 -16.88 8.56
N THR A 427 7.25 -17.90 9.31
CA THR A 427 6.45 -18.49 10.39
C THR A 427 6.25 -17.57 11.60
N LYS A 428 7.05 -16.48 11.71
CA LYS A 428 6.86 -15.45 12.73
C LYS A 428 5.73 -14.47 12.39
N ILE A 429 5.20 -14.52 11.16
CA ILE A 429 4.06 -13.75 10.70
C ILE A 429 2.91 -14.74 10.49
N PRO A 430 2.03 -14.92 11.49
CA PRO A 430 0.89 -15.82 11.38
C PRO A 430 -0.11 -15.27 10.36
N ARG A 431 -0.81 -16.16 9.66
CA ARG A 431 -1.95 -15.76 8.81
C ARG A 431 -3.06 -15.18 9.68
N ALA A 432 -3.97 -14.43 9.10
CA ALA A 432 -5.07 -13.80 9.83
C ALA A 432 -5.86 -14.81 10.70
N GLY A 433 -6.22 -15.97 10.12
CA GLY A 433 -6.90 -17.05 10.86
C GLY A 433 -6.07 -17.71 11.97
N GLU A 434 -4.74 -17.53 11.94
CA GLU A 434 -3.80 -18.15 12.90
C GLU A 434 -3.36 -17.20 14.02
N LEU A 435 -3.77 -15.93 14.01
CA LEU A 435 -3.25 -14.88 14.92
C LEU A 435 -3.36 -15.24 16.42
N PHE A 436 -4.39 -16.00 16.81
CA PHE A 436 -4.67 -16.37 18.21
C PHE A 436 -4.52 -17.85 18.48
N THR A 437 -4.03 -18.65 17.54
CA THR A 437 -3.87 -20.11 17.71
C THR A 437 -2.66 -20.49 18.56
N THR A 438 -1.72 -19.57 18.77
CA THR A 438 -0.45 -19.80 19.49
C THR A 438 -0.48 -19.40 20.97
N THR A 439 -1.62 -18.96 21.48
CA THR A 439 -1.74 -18.59 22.90
C THR A 439 -2.07 -19.81 23.75
N ASP A 440 -1.43 -19.96 24.92
CA ASP A 440 -1.64 -21.06 25.88
C ASP A 440 -3.10 -21.15 26.41
N LYS A 441 -3.98 -20.23 26.02
CA LYS A 441 -5.36 -20.09 26.55
C LYS A 441 -6.46 -20.60 25.61
N GLY A 442 -6.12 -21.28 24.54
CA GLY A 442 -7.10 -21.85 23.63
C GLY A 442 -6.90 -21.40 22.17
N GLN A 443 -7.32 -22.24 21.25
CA GLN A 443 -7.24 -21.99 19.83
C GLN A 443 -8.47 -21.16 19.39
N ARG A 444 -8.36 -19.84 19.39
CA ARG A 444 -9.36 -18.99 18.76
C ARG A 444 -9.03 -18.83 17.29
N LYS A 445 -9.95 -19.18 16.41
CA LYS A 445 -9.90 -18.92 14.97
C LYS A 445 -10.53 -17.57 14.69
N ASN A 446 -9.90 -16.72 13.87
CA ASN A 446 -10.55 -15.53 13.34
C ASN A 446 -11.47 -15.88 12.17
N SER A 447 -12.50 -15.08 11.97
CA SER A 447 -13.36 -15.14 10.77
C SER A 447 -12.53 -14.95 9.51
N GLN A 448 -12.93 -15.62 8.46
CA GLN A 448 -12.36 -15.42 7.14
C GLN A 448 -13.04 -14.21 6.47
N GLY A 449 -12.23 -13.25 6.03
CA GLY A 449 -12.70 -12.13 5.22
C GLY A 449 -12.44 -12.34 3.73
N TYR A 450 -12.82 -11.34 2.94
CA TYR A 450 -12.71 -11.34 1.48
C TYR A 450 -12.06 -10.03 1.02
N ASN A 451 -11.20 -10.11 0.01
CA ASN A 451 -10.68 -8.94 -0.65
C ASN A 451 -11.51 -8.59 -1.89
N LEU A 452 -12.42 -7.63 -1.76
CA LEU A 452 -13.29 -7.20 -2.87
C LEU A 452 -12.53 -6.52 -4.02
N ALA A 453 -11.28 -6.14 -3.82
CA ALA A 453 -10.44 -5.60 -4.88
C ALA A 453 -9.83 -6.68 -5.80
N VAL A 454 -9.88 -7.94 -5.39
CA VAL A 454 -9.39 -9.10 -6.16
C VAL A 454 -10.56 -9.80 -6.86
N GLU A 455 -10.56 -9.78 -8.19
CA GLU A 455 -11.65 -10.33 -9.01
C GLU A 455 -11.92 -11.82 -8.70
N ALA A 456 -10.86 -12.62 -8.52
CA ALA A 456 -10.97 -14.04 -8.22
C ALA A 456 -11.64 -14.34 -6.85
N GLU A 457 -11.62 -13.39 -5.90
CA GLU A 457 -12.34 -13.48 -4.63
C GLU A 457 -13.73 -12.83 -4.73
N ARG A 458 -13.81 -11.67 -5.38
CA ARG A 458 -15.02 -10.87 -5.50
C ARG A 458 -16.12 -11.57 -6.33
N GLU A 459 -15.80 -12.04 -7.54
CA GLU A 459 -16.83 -12.54 -8.46
C GLU A 459 -17.58 -13.76 -7.94
N PRO A 460 -16.93 -14.78 -7.34
CA PRO A 460 -17.65 -15.90 -6.73
C PRO A 460 -18.55 -15.47 -5.57
N LEU A 461 -18.08 -14.51 -4.74
CA LEU A 461 -18.87 -13.98 -3.64
C LEU A 461 -20.09 -13.22 -4.16
N LEU A 462 -19.91 -12.33 -5.15
CA LEU A 462 -21.01 -11.59 -5.77
C LEU A 462 -22.03 -12.52 -6.44
N ALA A 463 -21.58 -13.57 -7.13
CA ALA A 463 -22.47 -14.56 -7.72
C ALA A 463 -23.33 -15.26 -6.64
N SER A 464 -22.72 -15.59 -5.50
CA SER A 464 -23.43 -16.20 -4.37
C SER A 464 -24.41 -15.21 -3.71
N ILE A 465 -24.02 -13.96 -3.50
CA ILE A 465 -24.86 -12.90 -2.94
C ILE A 465 -26.06 -12.62 -3.88
N ASN A 466 -25.82 -12.53 -5.19
CA ASN A 466 -26.86 -12.26 -6.18
C ASN A 466 -27.98 -13.29 -6.17
N HIS A 467 -27.69 -14.55 -5.82
CA HIS A 467 -28.70 -15.59 -5.64
C HIS A 467 -29.73 -15.19 -4.57
N PHE A 468 -29.29 -14.54 -3.51
CA PHE A 468 -30.13 -14.12 -2.38
C PHE A 468 -30.75 -12.72 -2.54
N LEU A 469 -30.29 -11.89 -3.48
CA LEU A 469 -30.85 -10.53 -3.66
C LEU A 469 -32.33 -10.52 -4.09
N GLN A 470 -32.85 -11.64 -4.57
CA GLN A 470 -34.26 -11.80 -4.90
C GLN A 470 -35.02 -12.64 -3.85
N ALA A 471 -34.37 -13.07 -2.78
CA ALA A 471 -35.00 -13.86 -1.74
C ALA A 471 -36.04 -13.02 -0.99
N HIS A 472 -37.08 -13.69 -0.52
CA HIS A 472 -38.09 -13.13 0.38
C HIS A 472 -37.94 -13.87 1.71
N TRP A 473 -37.61 -13.15 2.78
CA TRP A 473 -37.43 -13.74 4.09
C TRP A 473 -38.70 -13.59 4.92
N SER A 474 -39.03 -14.62 5.68
CA SER A 474 -40.14 -14.58 6.63
C SER A 474 -39.62 -14.91 8.04
N PHE A 475 -39.75 -13.98 8.94
CA PHE A 475 -39.28 -14.11 10.32
C PHE A 475 -40.44 -14.05 11.30
N VAL A 476 -40.36 -14.91 12.30
CA VAL A 476 -41.31 -15.01 13.40
C VAL A 476 -40.53 -15.11 14.73
N PRO A 477 -41.14 -14.74 15.86
CA PRO A 477 -40.51 -14.92 17.17
C PRO A 477 -40.19 -16.40 17.42
N VAL A 478 -39.06 -16.67 18.08
CA VAL A 478 -38.66 -18.00 18.52
C VAL A 478 -38.58 -18.01 20.03
N ILE A 479 -39.46 -18.77 20.70
CA ILE A 479 -39.57 -18.80 22.15
C ILE A 479 -39.45 -20.25 22.62
N GLY A 480 -38.51 -20.53 23.53
CA GLY A 480 -38.25 -21.90 23.99
C GLY A 480 -37.89 -22.86 22.85
N GLY A 481 -37.21 -22.37 21.80
CA GLY A 481 -36.86 -23.15 20.61
C GLY A 481 -38.00 -23.41 19.61
N LYS A 482 -39.19 -22.84 19.83
CA LYS A 482 -40.36 -23.00 18.95
C LYS A 482 -40.68 -21.71 18.20
N LYS A 483 -40.96 -21.82 16.91
CA LYS A 483 -41.45 -20.70 16.07
C LYS A 483 -42.89 -20.38 16.45
N MET A 484 -43.20 -19.11 16.69
CA MET A 484 -44.53 -18.59 17.01
C MET A 484 -45.20 -18.13 15.73
N LEU A 485 -46.13 -18.89 15.21
CA LEU A 485 -46.88 -18.54 13.99
C LEU A 485 -48.13 -17.69 14.35
N ALA A 486 -48.62 -16.90 13.41
CA ALA A 486 -49.75 -16.00 13.61
C ALA A 486 -51.06 -16.72 14.04
N ASP A 487 -51.25 -17.97 13.56
CA ASP A 487 -52.42 -18.82 13.86
C ASP A 487 -52.33 -19.51 15.25
N GLN A 488 -51.20 -19.42 15.93
CA GLN A 488 -50.97 -20.02 17.25
C GLN A 488 -51.09 -19.03 18.40
N CYS A 489 -51.72 -17.89 18.18
CA CYS A 489 -51.96 -16.90 19.26
C CYS A 489 -53.22 -17.29 20.04
N PRO A 490 -53.13 -17.58 21.38
CA PRO A 490 -54.22 -18.14 22.15
C PRO A 490 -55.27 -17.11 22.60
N ASP A 491 -55.13 -15.86 22.27
CA ASP A 491 -56.00 -14.78 22.79
C ASP A 491 -56.99 -14.29 21.70
N PRO A 492 -58.32 -14.59 21.86
CA PRO A 492 -59.36 -14.16 20.91
C PRO A 492 -59.60 -12.63 20.90
N GLU A 493 -59.12 -11.88 21.92
CA GLU A 493 -59.27 -10.45 21.98
C GLU A 493 -58.11 -9.64 21.40
N THR A 494 -57.00 -10.33 21.04
CA THR A 494 -55.85 -9.68 20.35
C THR A 494 -56.19 -9.55 18.87
N PRO A 495 -56.02 -8.37 18.24
CA PRO A 495 -56.12 -8.23 16.81
C PRO A 495 -55.25 -9.32 16.13
N SER A 496 -55.76 -9.94 15.08
CA SER A 496 -54.99 -10.95 14.32
C SER A 496 -53.57 -10.44 14.08
N LEU A 497 -52.57 -11.20 14.53
CA LEU A 497 -51.18 -10.85 14.34
C LEU A 497 -50.94 -10.83 12.82
N GLU A 498 -50.71 -9.63 12.29
CA GLU A 498 -50.45 -9.47 10.86
C GLU A 498 -48.93 -9.40 10.64
N TYR A 499 -48.49 -10.01 9.58
CA TYR A 499 -47.12 -9.87 9.13
C TYR A 499 -46.91 -8.44 8.63
N GLN A 500 -45.86 -7.81 9.13
CA GLN A 500 -45.42 -6.52 8.64
C GLN A 500 -44.46 -6.72 7.48
N LEU A 501 -44.79 -6.13 6.33
CA LEU A 501 -43.88 -6.11 5.19
C LEU A 501 -42.71 -5.14 5.45
N ILE A 502 -41.49 -5.64 5.39
CA ILE A 502 -40.27 -4.86 5.58
C ILE A 502 -39.75 -4.45 4.20
N HIS A 503 -39.48 -3.15 4.04
CA HIS A 503 -38.99 -2.57 2.81
C HIS A 503 -37.52 -2.16 2.91
N SER A 504 -36.81 -2.18 1.79
CA SER A 504 -35.43 -1.75 1.71
C SER A 504 -35.32 -0.22 1.91
N PRO A 505 -34.36 0.28 2.72
CA PRO A 505 -34.21 1.72 2.95
C PRO A 505 -33.72 2.49 1.71
N TYR A 506 -33.06 1.82 0.76
CA TYR A 506 -32.58 2.48 -0.46
C TYR A 506 -33.62 2.46 -1.61
N ASP A 507 -34.62 1.57 -1.55
CA ASP A 507 -35.71 1.50 -2.53
C ASP A 507 -36.98 0.92 -1.86
N HIS A 508 -37.86 1.81 -1.39
CA HIS A 508 -39.09 1.45 -0.69
C HIS A 508 -40.06 0.61 -1.53
N ASN A 509 -39.88 0.50 -2.84
CA ASN A 509 -40.68 -0.38 -3.69
C ASN A 509 -40.20 -1.85 -3.65
N LYS A 510 -39.05 -2.10 -3.03
CA LYS A 510 -38.49 -3.46 -2.92
C LYS A 510 -38.73 -4.06 -1.55
N PRO A 511 -39.67 -5.00 -1.43
CA PRO A 511 -39.87 -5.72 -0.17
C PRO A 511 -38.66 -6.60 0.13
N VAL A 512 -38.25 -6.64 1.38
CA VAL A 512 -37.19 -7.52 1.90
C VAL A 512 -37.77 -8.84 2.37
N GLY A 513 -38.89 -8.76 3.11
CA GLY A 513 -39.55 -9.92 3.68
C GLY A 513 -40.68 -9.55 4.62
N ASP A 514 -41.23 -10.55 5.27
CA ASP A 514 -42.33 -10.43 6.23
C ASP A 514 -41.81 -10.68 7.65
N LEU A 515 -42.22 -9.83 8.58
CA LEU A 515 -41.87 -9.94 10.00
C LEU A 515 -43.15 -10.03 10.84
N LEU A 516 -43.23 -11.06 11.66
CA LEU A 516 -44.23 -11.18 12.71
C LEU A 516 -43.64 -10.70 14.04
N TRP A 517 -44.20 -9.67 14.63
CA TRP A 517 -43.77 -9.17 15.93
C TRP A 517 -44.28 -10.04 17.09
N ALA A 518 -43.48 -10.15 18.14
CA ALA A 518 -43.91 -10.80 19.36
C ALA A 518 -44.93 -9.95 20.10
N THR A 519 -45.96 -10.58 20.68
CA THR A 519 -46.90 -9.92 21.60
C THR A 519 -46.25 -9.69 22.97
N ALA A 520 -46.85 -8.84 23.77
CA ALA A 520 -46.43 -8.61 25.17
C ALA A 520 -46.48 -9.91 26.00
N GLU A 521 -47.48 -10.78 25.77
CA GLU A 521 -47.59 -12.06 26.45
C GLU A 521 -46.50 -13.05 26.02
N GLN A 522 -46.22 -13.08 24.73
CA GLN A 522 -45.10 -13.87 24.21
C GLN A 522 -43.73 -13.42 24.76
N ALA A 523 -43.55 -12.08 24.91
CA ALA A 523 -42.34 -11.53 25.53
C ALA A 523 -42.23 -11.96 27.02
N LYS A 524 -43.35 -11.91 27.79
CA LYS A 524 -43.37 -12.41 29.19
C LYS A 524 -43.08 -13.92 29.24
N GLN A 525 -43.67 -14.70 28.34
CA GLN A 525 -43.40 -16.13 28.24
C GLN A 525 -41.94 -16.42 27.96
N ALA A 526 -41.31 -15.63 27.07
CA ALA A 526 -39.88 -15.76 26.76
C ALA A 526 -39.01 -15.51 28.01
N LEU A 527 -39.34 -14.48 28.80
CA LEU A 527 -38.63 -14.19 30.06
C LEU A 527 -38.81 -15.32 31.09
N THR A 528 -40.02 -15.87 31.24
CA THR A 528 -40.25 -17.01 32.17
C THR A 528 -39.46 -18.24 31.75
N ILE A 529 -39.48 -18.59 30.48
CA ILE A 529 -38.70 -19.74 29.97
C ILE A 529 -37.19 -19.51 30.13
N ALA A 530 -36.70 -18.28 29.94
CA ALA A 530 -35.29 -17.95 30.14
C ALA A 530 -34.88 -18.07 31.60
N ASP A 531 -35.74 -17.60 32.53
CA ASP A 531 -35.52 -17.72 34.00
C ASP A 531 -35.51 -19.18 34.45
N ASP A 532 -36.48 -19.96 34.04
CA ASP A 532 -36.55 -21.41 34.30
C ASP A 532 -35.30 -22.15 33.77
N ALA A 533 -34.77 -21.77 32.65
CA ALA A 533 -33.60 -22.37 32.03
C ALA A 533 -32.29 -21.93 32.68
N TRP A 534 -32.28 -20.81 33.43
CA TRP A 534 -31.05 -20.21 33.97
C TRP A 534 -30.23 -21.17 34.81
N PHE A 535 -30.86 -21.89 35.74
CA PHE A 535 -30.14 -22.77 36.67
C PHE A 535 -29.43 -23.90 35.93
N SER A 536 -30.11 -24.62 35.04
CA SER A 536 -29.52 -25.71 34.25
C SER A 536 -28.42 -25.23 33.34
N TRP A 537 -28.63 -24.09 32.67
CA TRP A 537 -27.63 -23.47 31.81
C TRP A 537 -26.38 -23.03 32.58
N ASN A 538 -26.55 -22.50 33.79
CA ASN A 538 -25.43 -22.10 34.64
C ASN A 538 -24.62 -23.29 35.15
N GLN A 539 -25.22 -24.49 35.28
CA GLN A 539 -24.54 -25.74 35.61
C GLN A 539 -23.86 -26.40 34.39
N THR A 540 -24.25 -26.00 33.17
CA THR A 540 -23.61 -26.49 31.95
C THR A 540 -22.15 -26.06 31.90
N SER A 541 -21.25 -26.99 31.54
CA SER A 541 -19.81 -26.71 31.51
C SER A 541 -19.48 -25.52 30.60
N VAL A 542 -18.42 -24.78 30.96
CA VAL A 542 -17.95 -23.65 30.15
C VAL A 542 -17.60 -24.09 28.71
N ILE A 543 -17.05 -25.32 28.57
CA ILE A 543 -16.70 -25.91 27.28
C ILE A 543 -17.94 -26.11 26.40
N GLU A 544 -19.02 -26.66 26.96
CA GLU A 544 -20.27 -26.90 26.22
C GLU A 544 -20.95 -25.58 25.82
N ARG A 545 -20.93 -24.58 26.74
CA ARG A 545 -21.46 -23.24 26.44
C ARG A 545 -20.65 -22.54 25.34
N ALA A 546 -19.32 -22.63 25.40
CA ALA A 546 -18.43 -22.10 24.37
C ALA A 546 -18.65 -22.77 23.01
N ALA A 547 -18.87 -24.10 23.00
CA ALA A 547 -19.17 -24.85 21.78
C ALA A 547 -20.47 -24.39 21.07
N CYS A 548 -21.42 -23.77 21.79
CA CYS A 548 -22.59 -23.16 21.14
C CYS A 548 -22.21 -21.90 20.34
N LEU A 549 -21.29 -21.09 20.88
CA LEU A 549 -20.80 -19.90 20.16
C LEU A 549 -19.93 -20.28 18.96
N ASP A 550 -19.09 -21.31 19.10
CA ASP A 550 -18.29 -21.82 17.99
C ASP A 550 -19.18 -22.32 16.84
N ARG A 551 -20.25 -23.07 17.16
CA ARG A 551 -21.23 -23.48 16.13
C ARG A 551 -21.97 -22.30 15.52
N THR A 552 -22.24 -21.26 16.30
CA THR A 552 -22.86 -20.03 15.76
C THR A 552 -21.92 -19.35 14.77
N ALA A 553 -20.63 -19.24 15.09
CA ALA A 553 -19.62 -18.69 14.19
C ALA A 553 -19.52 -19.49 12.89
N ASP A 554 -19.49 -20.83 12.97
CA ASP A 554 -19.49 -21.71 11.78
C ASP A 554 -20.76 -21.50 10.90
N LEU A 555 -21.93 -21.31 11.53
CA LEU A 555 -23.16 -21.03 10.79
C LEU A 555 -23.16 -19.64 10.14
N LEU A 556 -22.60 -18.62 10.79
CA LEU A 556 -22.44 -17.30 10.19
C LEU A 556 -21.54 -17.38 8.95
N GLU A 557 -20.39 -18.06 9.04
CA GLU A 557 -19.50 -18.28 7.90
C GLU A 557 -20.20 -19.08 6.77
N GLN A 558 -20.97 -20.12 7.11
CA GLN A 558 -21.71 -20.93 6.14
C GLN A 558 -22.77 -20.13 5.38
N HIS A 559 -23.42 -19.18 6.04
CA HIS A 559 -24.49 -18.35 5.49
C HIS A 559 -24.02 -16.96 5.05
N THR A 560 -22.71 -16.74 4.90
CA THR A 560 -22.09 -15.45 4.58
C THR A 560 -22.82 -14.70 3.45
N ALA A 561 -23.04 -15.34 2.32
CA ALA A 561 -23.64 -14.71 1.14
C ALA A 561 -25.11 -14.27 1.39
N GLU A 562 -25.89 -15.11 2.08
CA GLU A 562 -27.27 -14.81 2.46
C GLU A 562 -27.34 -13.65 3.45
N LEU A 563 -26.48 -13.65 4.47
CA LEU A 563 -26.44 -12.61 5.49
C LEU A 563 -25.98 -11.27 4.93
N ILE A 564 -24.99 -11.25 4.04
CA ILE A 564 -24.57 -10.03 3.35
C ILE A 564 -25.72 -9.48 2.50
N ALA A 565 -26.43 -10.36 1.73
CA ALA A 565 -27.58 -9.93 0.94
C ALA A 565 -28.69 -9.34 1.81
N LEU A 566 -28.96 -9.95 2.97
CA LEU A 566 -29.95 -9.47 3.93
C LEU A 566 -29.53 -8.10 4.51
N CYS A 567 -28.30 -7.98 5.00
CA CYS A 567 -27.76 -6.71 5.52
C CYS A 567 -27.83 -5.58 4.49
N THR A 568 -27.50 -5.88 3.23
CA THR A 568 -27.57 -4.90 2.15
C THR A 568 -29.01 -4.47 1.88
N ARG A 569 -29.95 -5.41 1.83
CA ARG A 569 -31.36 -5.11 1.49
C ARG A 569 -32.14 -4.51 2.64
N GLU A 570 -31.95 -4.99 3.86
CA GLU A 570 -32.71 -4.57 5.02
C GLU A 570 -32.12 -3.32 5.67
N ALA A 571 -30.79 -3.23 5.80
CA ALA A 571 -30.10 -2.14 6.49
C ALA A 571 -29.41 -1.14 5.55
N GLY A 572 -29.40 -1.38 4.24
CA GLY A 572 -28.71 -0.53 3.26
C GLY A 572 -27.20 -0.53 3.40
N LYS A 573 -26.61 -1.58 3.98
CA LYS A 573 -25.17 -1.72 4.16
C LYS A 573 -24.46 -1.96 2.84
N THR A 574 -23.20 -1.50 2.74
CA THR A 574 -22.32 -1.87 1.63
C THR A 574 -21.92 -3.35 1.74
N LEU A 575 -21.40 -3.91 0.66
CA LEU A 575 -20.90 -5.29 0.69
C LEU A 575 -19.76 -5.47 1.70
N GLN A 576 -18.88 -4.46 1.81
CA GLN A 576 -17.78 -4.49 2.79
C GLN A 576 -18.32 -4.46 4.23
N ASP A 577 -19.30 -3.58 4.52
CA ASP A 577 -19.95 -3.57 5.84
C ASP A 577 -20.60 -4.91 6.17
N GLY A 578 -21.21 -5.56 5.18
CA GLY A 578 -21.78 -6.90 5.34
C GLY A 578 -20.74 -7.98 5.65
N ILE A 579 -19.57 -7.92 5.02
CA ILE A 579 -18.43 -8.80 5.32
C ILE A 579 -17.90 -8.54 6.74
N ASP A 580 -17.80 -7.26 7.12
CA ASP A 580 -17.27 -6.85 8.43
C ASP A 580 -18.20 -7.24 9.60
N GLU A 581 -19.50 -7.43 9.34
CA GLU A 581 -20.49 -7.89 10.32
C GLU A 581 -20.35 -9.40 10.63
N ILE A 582 -19.92 -10.20 9.69
CA ILE A 582 -19.80 -11.66 9.80
C ILE A 582 -18.43 -12.05 10.34
#